data_4ef25ed69d2cfa33eb006f2cb0e56adb
#
_entry.id   4ef25ed69d2cfa33eb006f2cb0e56adb
#
_cell.length_a   1.000
_cell.length_b   1.000
_cell.length_c   1.000
_cell.angle_alpha   90.00
_cell.angle_beta   90.00
_cell.angle_gamma   90.00
#
_symmetry.space_group_name_H-M   'P 1'
#
loop_
_entity.id
_entity.type
_entity.pdbx_description
1 polymer ?
#
loop_
_entity_poly.entity_id
_entity_poly.type
_entity_poly.pdbx_seq_one_letter_code
_entity_poly.pdbx_strand_id
1 'polypeptide(L)'
;MLPDFNKVSGTKWASVACDQYTSQKDYWDSVCRFTSGSYTTLDLMLPEAYLDNESRLIPEINQHMKIYARHVLLEHKSSMIYLERTQSDGRIRRGLIGCVDLEEYDYRKGSDSLIRATEGTVLERIPPRVAIRREAEIEMPHIMILIDDPCRTVIEPIANNAESLEVAYDFDLMMDSGHVKGYFVSDSVLENINSALDILASKEAMAEKYGVDAAPLLFAVGDGNHSLASAKALYNEIKEKIGNDAAMNHPARYALCEIVNLHDTALDFEPIYRAVFGVDQKSFLSDFKAYCANLRGNADEQKVNIVFSDESETVTIPHPESQLAVGTVQNFLDIYTKTHPEAVVDYIHGEDTTISLAKGENTVGMLFEGMSKDMLFKTVICDGALPRKTFSMGHAADKRFYIECRKIR
;
A
#
# COMPACT_ATOMS: atom_id res chain seq x y z
N MET A 1 -5.95 -16.93 12.13
CA MET A 1 -5.20 -18.23 12.18
C MET A 1 -3.72 -17.91 12.13
N LEU A 2 -2.92 -18.66 12.91
CA LEU A 2 -1.46 -18.60 12.91
C LEU A 2 -0.90 -20.00 12.72
N PRO A 3 0.32 -20.17 12.20
CA PRO A 3 0.97 -21.47 12.20
C PRO A 3 1.23 -21.96 13.64
N ASP A 4 1.28 -23.25 13.82
CA ASP A 4 1.71 -23.84 15.10
C ASP A 4 3.23 -23.62 15.27
N PHE A 5 3.61 -22.52 15.88
CA PHE A 5 5.01 -22.13 16.08
C PHE A 5 5.82 -23.11 16.94
N ASN A 6 5.18 -24.11 17.58
CA ASN A 6 5.91 -25.23 18.19
C ASN A 6 6.43 -26.22 17.15
N LYS A 7 5.88 -26.20 15.92
CA LYS A 7 6.22 -27.11 14.83
C LYS A 7 6.78 -26.37 13.60
N VAL A 8 6.50 -25.07 13.48
CA VAL A 8 6.85 -24.25 12.32
C VAL A 8 7.80 -23.14 12.78
N SER A 9 8.96 -23.03 12.12
CA SER A 9 9.87 -21.91 12.34
C SER A 9 9.25 -20.62 11.82
N GLY A 10 9.05 -19.61 12.67
CA GLY A 10 8.53 -18.30 12.30
C GLY A 10 9.37 -17.65 11.19
N THR A 11 10.70 -17.70 11.31
CA THR A 11 11.64 -17.15 10.31
C THR A 11 11.48 -17.80 8.94
N LYS A 12 11.22 -19.11 8.88
CA LYS A 12 11.00 -19.81 7.60
C LYS A 12 9.56 -19.69 7.10
N TRP A 13 8.64 -19.41 8.01
CA TRP A 13 7.22 -19.21 7.68
C TRP A 13 6.99 -17.91 6.91
N ALA A 14 7.47 -16.79 7.43
CA ALA A 14 7.10 -15.46 6.99
C ALA A 14 7.89 -15.02 5.75
N SER A 15 7.28 -15.04 4.56
CA SER A 15 7.84 -14.47 3.33
C SER A 15 7.35 -13.02 3.12
N VAL A 16 8.16 -12.22 2.44
CA VAL A 16 7.77 -10.85 2.05
C VAL A 16 6.60 -10.85 1.06
N ALA A 17 5.89 -9.74 0.98
CA ALA A 17 4.78 -9.54 0.05
C ALA A 17 5.13 -9.91 -1.39
N CYS A 18 4.19 -10.56 -2.09
CA CYS A 18 4.39 -11.15 -3.42
C CYS A 18 4.72 -10.15 -4.54
N ASP A 19 4.41 -8.89 -4.33
CA ASP A 19 4.65 -7.77 -5.26
C ASP A 19 6.02 -7.10 -5.08
N GLN A 20 6.86 -7.63 -4.18
CA GLN A 20 8.23 -7.18 -3.99
C GLN A 20 9.21 -8.01 -4.83
N TYR A 21 10.41 -7.46 -5.09
CA TYR A 21 11.47 -8.14 -5.84
C TYR A 21 11.01 -8.71 -7.20
N THR A 22 10.12 -8.00 -7.91
CA THR A 22 9.45 -8.45 -9.13
C THR A 22 10.39 -8.76 -10.29
N SER A 23 11.55 -8.09 -10.36
CA SER A 23 12.61 -8.31 -11.35
C SER A 23 13.80 -9.11 -10.82
N GLN A 24 13.77 -9.56 -9.56
CA GLN A 24 14.91 -10.18 -8.86
C GLN A 24 14.61 -11.64 -8.55
N LYS A 25 14.62 -12.50 -9.57
CA LYS A 25 14.37 -13.94 -9.39
C LYS A 25 15.38 -14.60 -8.44
N ASP A 26 16.63 -14.13 -8.39
CA ASP A 26 17.67 -14.65 -7.49
C ASP A 26 17.30 -14.49 -6.00
N TYR A 27 16.55 -13.44 -5.66
CA TYR A 27 15.98 -13.27 -4.31
C TYR A 27 15.05 -14.43 -3.98
N TRP A 28 14.08 -14.69 -4.85
CA TRP A 28 13.09 -15.76 -4.66
C TRP A 28 13.70 -17.15 -4.68
N ASP A 29 14.74 -17.38 -5.49
CA ASP A 29 15.50 -18.62 -5.50
C ASP A 29 16.23 -18.83 -4.16
N SER A 30 16.72 -17.74 -3.54
CA SER A 30 17.35 -17.79 -2.22
C SER A 30 16.32 -18.08 -1.12
N VAL A 31 15.14 -17.47 -1.18
CA VAL A 31 14.01 -17.77 -0.28
C VAL A 31 13.60 -19.24 -0.42
N CYS A 32 13.44 -19.76 -1.64
CA CYS A 32 13.13 -21.16 -1.91
C CYS A 32 14.15 -22.12 -1.27
N ARG A 33 15.44 -21.84 -1.44
CA ARG A 33 16.51 -22.65 -0.83
C ARG A 33 16.48 -22.60 0.70
N PHE A 34 16.25 -21.42 1.27
CA PHE A 34 16.19 -21.21 2.72
C PHE A 34 15.02 -21.94 3.37
N THR A 35 13.86 -21.92 2.74
CA THR A 35 12.62 -22.51 3.25
C THR A 35 12.46 -23.99 2.91
N SER A 36 13.36 -24.56 2.11
CA SER A 36 13.30 -25.94 1.65
C SER A 36 13.06 -26.94 2.80
N GLY A 37 12.06 -27.80 2.64
CA GLY A 37 11.67 -28.79 3.63
C GLY A 37 10.93 -28.24 4.85
N SER A 38 10.50 -26.99 4.82
CA SER A 38 9.74 -26.34 5.90
C SER A 38 8.40 -25.82 5.38
N TYR A 39 7.42 -25.70 6.26
CA TYR A 39 6.19 -24.98 5.94
C TYR A 39 6.49 -23.48 5.83
N THR A 40 5.97 -22.85 4.77
CA THR A 40 6.25 -21.44 4.45
C THR A 40 5.08 -20.79 3.73
N THR A 41 4.89 -19.49 3.93
CA THR A 41 3.89 -18.73 3.16
C THR A 41 4.25 -18.59 1.68
N LEU A 42 5.50 -18.88 1.28
CA LEU A 42 5.89 -18.97 -0.12
C LEU A 42 5.07 -20.02 -0.90
N ASP A 43 4.68 -21.13 -0.25
CA ASP A 43 3.83 -22.16 -0.86
C ASP A 43 2.37 -21.71 -1.05
N LEU A 44 1.97 -20.61 -0.40
CA LEU A 44 0.60 -20.09 -0.35
C LEU A 44 0.39 -18.84 -1.21
N MET A 45 1.41 -18.36 -1.89
CA MET A 45 1.35 -17.15 -2.69
C MET A 45 2.02 -17.32 -4.05
N LEU A 46 1.73 -16.44 -4.98
CA LEU A 46 2.40 -16.34 -6.27
C LEU A 46 3.22 -15.05 -6.31
N PRO A 47 4.57 -15.11 -6.18
CA PRO A 47 5.41 -13.94 -6.39
C PRO A 47 5.20 -13.35 -7.79
N GLU A 48 5.09 -12.02 -7.92
CA GLU A 48 4.86 -11.38 -9.21
C GLU A 48 6.01 -11.63 -10.22
N ALA A 49 7.20 -11.96 -9.74
CA ALA A 49 8.32 -12.41 -10.57
C ALA A 49 8.02 -13.68 -11.41
N TYR A 50 6.96 -14.42 -11.05
CA TYR A 50 6.58 -15.70 -11.70
C TYR A 50 5.15 -15.69 -12.28
N LEU A 51 4.54 -14.52 -12.50
CA LEU A 51 3.20 -14.40 -13.08
C LEU A 51 3.05 -15.13 -14.42
N ASP A 52 4.12 -15.21 -15.22
CA ASP A 52 4.12 -15.97 -16.47
C ASP A 52 3.76 -17.48 -16.30
N ASN A 53 3.85 -17.98 -15.06
CA ASN A 53 3.56 -19.38 -14.72
C ASN A 53 2.24 -19.55 -13.93
N GLU A 54 1.38 -18.55 -13.90
CA GLU A 54 0.17 -18.51 -13.05
C GLU A 54 -0.73 -19.74 -13.26
N SER A 55 -1.01 -20.13 -14.50
CA SER A 55 -1.89 -21.25 -14.82
C SER A 55 -1.44 -22.59 -14.23
N ARG A 56 -0.14 -22.79 -14.05
CA ARG A 56 0.44 -23.98 -13.42
C ARG A 56 0.47 -23.84 -11.89
N LEU A 57 0.86 -22.69 -11.37
CA LEU A 57 1.12 -22.50 -9.95
C LEU A 57 -0.15 -22.29 -9.11
N ILE A 58 -1.19 -21.65 -9.65
CA ILE A 58 -2.43 -21.39 -8.90
C ILE A 58 -3.09 -22.67 -8.34
N PRO A 59 -3.24 -23.79 -9.11
CA PRO A 59 -3.78 -25.02 -8.54
C PRO A 59 -2.94 -25.61 -7.41
N GLU A 60 -1.60 -25.54 -7.52
CA GLU A 60 -0.68 -26.02 -6.49
C GLU A 60 -0.81 -25.19 -5.21
N ILE A 61 -0.83 -23.86 -5.33
CA ILE A 61 -1.03 -22.91 -4.23
C ILE A 61 -2.35 -23.19 -3.51
N ASN A 62 -3.45 -23.32 -4.26
CA ASN A 62 -4.75 -23.58 -3.67
C ASN A 62 -4.82 -24.97 -2.97
N GLN A 63 -4.09 -25.97 -3.45
CA GLN A 63 -3.96 -27.24 -2.78
C GLN A 63 -3.17 -27.11 -1.47
N HIS A 64 -2.06 -26.36 -1.48
CA HIS A 64 -1.29 -26.07 -0.27
C HIS A 64 -2.13 -25.30 0.75
N MET A 65 -2.90 -24.29 0.35
CA MET A 65 -3.82 -23.57 1.25
C MET A 65 -4.78 -24.53 1.96
N LYS A 66 -5.36 -25.52 1.26
CA LYS A 66 -6.23 -26.55 1.87
C LYS A 66 -5.51 -27.43 2.89
N ILE A 67 -4.29 -27.83 2.57
CA ILE A 67 -3.46 -28.66 3.46
C ILE A 67 -3.07 -27.86 4.70
N TYR A 68 -2.61 -26.61 4.49
CA TYR A 68 -2.12 -25.75 5.57
C TYR A 68 -3.25 -25.34 6.52
N ALA A 69 -4.42 -25.01 5.98
CA ALA A 69 -5.59 -24.68 6.78
C ALA A 69 -6.01 -25.82 7.72
N ARG A 70 -5.75 -27.08 7.36
CA ARG A 70 -6.14 -28.27 8.14
C ARG A 70 -5.05 -28.79 9.08
N HIS A 71 -3.78 -28.63 8.72
CA HIS A 71 -2.68 -29.37 9.37
C HIS A 71 -1.58 -28.45 9.95
N VAL A 72 -1.49 -27.21 9.52
CA VAL A 72 -0.42 -26.29 9.87
C VAL A 72 -0.92 -25.10 10.67
N LEU A 73 -2.10 -24.58 10.32
CA LEU A 73 -2.67 -23.39 10.93
C LEU A 73 -3.59 -23.73 12.11
N LEU A 74 -3.43 -22.98 13.19
CA LEU A 74 -4.29 -23.05 14.36
C LEU A 74 -5.27 -21.88 14.35
N GLU A 75 -6.53 -22.16 14.67
CA GLU A 75 -7.53 -21.13 14.92
C GLU A 75 -7.33 -20.54 16.31
N HIS A 76 -7.37 -19.23 16.40
CA HIS A 76 -7.34 -18.48 17.65
C HIS A 76 -8.68 -17.77 17.86
N LYS A 77 -8.92 -17.29 19.08
CA LYS A 77 -10.06 -16.41 19.36
C LYS A 77 -10.07 -15.25 18.37
N SER A 78 -11.23 -14.88 17.89
CA SER A 78 -11.38 -13.69 17.03
C SER A 78 -10.91 -12.46 17.80
N SER A 79 -9.83 -11.85 17.35
CA SER A 79 -9.24 -10.64 17.93
C SER A 79 -8.36 -9.97 16.87
N MET A 80 -7.89 -8.76 17.17
CA MET A 80 -6.79 -8.12 16.44
C MET A 80 -5.44 -8.59 17.01
N ILE A 81 -4.37 -8.40 16.23
CA ILE A 81 -3.00 -8.55 16.71
C ILE A 81 -2.33 -7.18 16.66
N TYR A 82 -1.81 -6.71 17.80
CA TYR A 82 -0.89 -5.59 17.83
C TYR A 82 0.48 -6.07 17.38
N LEU A 83 1.07 -5.39 16.40
CA LEU A 83 2.33 -5.76 15.75
C LEU A 83 3.41 -4.71 15.99
N GLU A 84 4.59 -5.16 16.39
CA GLU A 84 5.84 -4.40 16.36
C GLU A 84 6.75 -4.99 15.28
N ARG A 85 7.05 -4.20 14.27
CA ARG A 85 7.90 -4.55 13.15
C ARG A 85 9.21 -3.77 13.23
N THR A 86 10.29 -4.37 13.70
CA THR A 86 11.63 -3.78 13.62
C THR A 86 12.12 -3.86 12.18
N GLN A 87 12.32 -2.73 11.56
CA GLN A 87 12.78 -2.58 10.18
C GLN A 87 14.30 -2.81 10.06
N SER A 88 14.81 -2.84 8.83
CA SER A 88 16.22 -3.05 8.53
C SER A 88 17.14 -1.96 9.12
N ASP A 89 16.62 -0.75 9.33
CA ASP A 89 17.31 0.39 9.95
C ASP A 89 17.18 0.44 11.48
N GLY A 90 16.49 -0.52 12.09
CA GLY A 90 16.27 -0.63 13.54
C GLY A 90 15.09 0.16 14.08
N ARG A 91 14.38 0.95 13.26
CA ARG A 91 13.13 1.63 13.68
C ARG A 91 12.00 0.62 13.82
N ILE A 92 11.06 0.90 14.72
CA ILE A 92 9.93 0.02 15.00
C ILE A 92 8.65 0.65 14.43
N ARG A 93 8.10 0.02 13.38
CA ARG A 93 6.76 0.32 12.89
C ARG A 93 5.73 -0.44 13.72
N ARG A 94 4.68 0.26 14.13
CA ARG A 94 3.58 -0.29 14.92
C ARG A 94 2.33 -0.40 14.08
N GLY A 95 1.62 -1.52 14.22
CA GLY A 95 0.40 -1.76 13.45
C GLY A 95 -0.60 -2.63 14.20
N LEU A 96 -1.80 -2.70 13.63
CA LEU A 96 -2.86 -3.60 14.06
C LEU A 96 -3.24 -4.51 12.89
N ILE A 97 -3.17 -5.82 13.10
CA ILE A 97 -3.69 -6.78 12.13
C ILE A 97 -5.16 -7.01 12.44
N GLY A 98 -6.00 -6.69 11.48
CA GLY A 98 -7.46 -6.81 11.60
C GLY A 98 -8.13 -6.96 10.24
N CYS A 99 -9.45 -6.97 10.23
CA CYS A 99 -10.23 -7.08 9.01
C CYS A 99 -11.01 -5.79 8.76
N VAL A 100 -11.05 -5.36 7.51
CA VAL A 100 -11.93 -4.30 7.04
C VAL A 100 -13.14 -4.88 6.33
N ASP A 101 -14.28 -4.20 6.45
CA ASP A 101 -15.50 -4.54 5.74
C ASP A 101 -15.45 -4.00 4.31
N LEU A 102 -15.50 -4.90 3.34
CA LEU A 102 -15.48 -4.51 1.94
C LEU A 102 -16.77 -3.79 1.48
N GLU A 103 -17.85 -3.80 2.25
CA GLU A 103 -19.01 -2.93 1.95
C GLU A 103 -18.64 -1.44 2.12
N GLU A 104 -17.76 -1.12 3.05
CA GLU A 104 -17.26 0.23 3.32
C GLU A 104 -16.07 0.65 2.43
N TYR A 105 -15.65 -0.21 1.48
CA TYR A 105 -14.53 0.05 0.58
C TYR A 105 -14.98 0.32 -0.84
N ASP A 106 -14.48 1.40 -1.41
CA ASP A 106 -14.58 1.68 -2.85
C ASP A 106 -13.26 2.21 -3.40
N TYR A 107 -12.76 1.57 -4.45
CA TYR A 107 -11.50 1.94 -5.12
C TYR A 107 -11.68 2.92 -6.28
N ARG A 108 -12.90 3.35 -6.58
CA ARG A 108 -13.15 4.35 -7.64
C ARG A 108 -12.67 5.72 -7.18
N LYS A 109 -12.03 6.43 -8.11
CA LYS A 109 -11.59 7.81 -7.85
C LYS A 109 -12.78 8.69 -7.45
N GLY A 110 -12.62 9.47 -6.37
CA GLY A 110 -13.67 10.37 -5.87
C GLY A 110 -14.82 9.67 -5.13
N SER A 111 -14.59 8.46 -4.65
CA SER A 111 -15.54 7.74 -3.80
C SER A 111 -15.75 8.46 -2.45
N ASP A 112 -16.95 8.31 -1.86
CA ASP A 112 -17.34 8.84 -0.55
C ASP A 112 -17.32 7.77 0.57
N SER A 113 -16.76 6.56 0.29
CA SER A 113 -16.71 5.47 1.27
C SER A 113 -15.71 5.74 2.39
N LEU A 114 -15.89 5.08 3.54
CA LEU A 114 -14.99 5.20 4.70
C LEU A 114 -13.57 4.69 4.41
N ILE A 115 -13.44 3.75 3.46
CA ILE A 115 -12.17 3.16 3.03
C ILE A 115 -11.98 3.50 1.56
N ARG A 116 -10.89 4.20 1.22
CA ARG A 116 -10.61 4.61 -0.17
C ARG A 116 -9.23 4.19 -0.62
N ALA A 117 -9.11 3.88 -1.91
CA ALA A 117 -7.81 3.71 -2.54
C ALA A 117 -7.06 5.05 -2.60
N THR A 118 -5.76 5.01 -2.38
CA THR A 118 -4.91 6.21 -2.52
C THR A 118 -4.46 6.43 -3.95
N GLU A 119 -4.35 5.38 -4.76
CA GLU A 119 -3.95 5.46 -6.17
C GLU A 119 -5.08 4.97 -7.08
N GLY A 120 -5.09 5.45 -8.31
CA GLY A 120 -5.98 4.94 -9.35
C GLY A 120 -5.76 3.44 -9.59
N THR A 121 -6.80 2.65 -9.39
CA THR A 121 -6.74 1.21 -9.61
C THR A 121 -6.67 0.89 -11.10
N VAL A 122 -5.63 0.17 -11.52
CA VAL A 122 -5.48 -0.33 -12.88
C VAL A 122 -6.36 -1.58 -13.03
N LEU A 123 -7.50 -1.43 -13.69
CA LEU A 123 -8.54 -2.47 -13.77
C LEU A 123 -8.04 -3.77 -14.41
N GLU A 124 -7.12 -3.68 -15.37
CA GLU A 124 -6.50 -4.82 -16.07
C GLU A 124 -5.67 -5.71 -15.13
N ARG A 125 -5.23 -5.19 -13.99
CA ARG A 125 -4.48 -5.94 -12.98
C ARG A 125 -5.35 -6.71 -12.00
N ILE A 126 -6.66 -6.48 -11.97
CA ILE A 126 -7.59 -7.14 -11.05
C ILE A 126 -7.84 -8.61 -11.44
N PRO A 127 -8.18 -8.98 -12.71
CA PRO A 127 -8.59 -10.33 -13.06
C PRO A 127 -7.61 -11.45 -12.70
N PRO A 128 -6.29 -11.33 -12.93
CA PRO A 128 -5.33 -12.39 -12.53
C PRO A 128 -5.33 -12.60 -11.01
N ARG A 129 -5.39 -11.54 -10.22
CA ARG A 129 -5.41 -11.61 -8.75
C ARG A 129 -6.71 -12.20 -8.21
N VAL A 130 -7.84 -11.89 -8.85
CA VAL A 130 -9.15 -12.52 -8.54
C VAL A 130 -9.10 -14.01 -8.86
N ALA A 131 -8.44 -14.42 -9.96
CA ALA A 131 -8.30 -15.83 -10.31
C ALA A 131 -7.57 -16.63 -9.21
N ILE A 132 -6.51 -16.07 -8.62
CA ILE A 132 -5.80 -16.71 -7.49
C ILE A 132 -6.75 -16.84 -6.28
N ARG A 133 -7.50 -15.79 -5.93
CA ARG A 133 -8.41 -15.76 -4.77
C ARG A 133 -9.67 -16.60 -4.94
N ARG A 134 -10.11 -16.83 -6.20
CA ARG A 134 -11.42 -17.45 -6.50
C ARG A 134 -11.56 -18.87 -5.93
N GLU A 135 -10.48 -19.62 -5.82
CA GLU A 135 -10.46 -20.98 -5.25
C GLU A 135 -9.70 -21.06 -3.91
N ALA A 136 -9.18 -19.92 -3.41
CA ALA A 136 -8.44 -19.87 -2.17
C ALA A 136 -9.36 -20.13 -0.96
N GLU A 137 -8.92 -20.97 -0.01
CA GLU A 137 -9.61 -21.19 1.28
C GLU A 137 -9.24 -20.12 2.30
N ILE A 138 -8.02 -19.58 2.19
CA ILE A 138 -7.48 -18.61 3.12
C ILE A 138 -6.91 -17.41 2.38
N GLU A 139 -6.79 -16.30 3.08
CA GLU A 139 -6.02 -15.14 2.65
C GLU A 139 -4.93 -14.81 3.67
N MET A 140 -3.91 -14.12 3.20
CA MET A 140 -2.81 -13.56 4.01
C MET A 140 -2.72 -12.07 3.74
N PRO A 141 -2.45 -11.23 4.76
CA PRO A 141 -2.41 -9.79 4.55
C PRO A 141 -1.03 -9.35 4.03
N HIS A 142 -1.00 -8.63 2.90
CA HIS A 142 0.07 -7.69 2.60
C HIS A 142 -0.47 -6.26 2.43
N ILE A 143 -1.79 -6.11 2.57
CA ILE A 143 -2.48 -4.83 2.48
C ILE A 143 -2.17 -4.02 3.73
N MET A 144 -1.66 -2.82 3.53
CA MET A 144 -1.46 -1.83 4.59
C MET A 144 -2.45 -0.69 4.38
N ILE A 145 -3.24 -0.41 5.40
CA ILE A 145 -4.16 0.72 5.44
C ILE A 145 -3.72 1.74 6.48
N LEU A 146 -3.91 2.99 6.19
CA LEU A 146 -3.45 4.11 7.00
C LEU A 146 -4.63 4.76 7.72
N ILE A 147 -4.42 5.13 8.97
CA ILE A 147 -5.27 6.07 9.71
C ILE A 147 -4.50 7.39 9.89
N ASP A 148 -5.21 8.50 9.88
CA ASP A 148 -4.62 9.82 10.11
C ASP A 148 -4.89 10.27 11.55
N ASP A 149 -4.11 9.72 12.50
CA ASP A 149 -4.21 9.93 13.94
C ASP A 149 -2.96 10.66 14.49
N PRO A 150 -2.84 12.01 14.33
CA PRO A 150 -1.72 12.77 14.85
C PRO A 150 -1.68 12.80 16.38
N CYS A 151 -2.83 12.60 17.05
CA CYS A 151 -2.92 12.53 18.50
C CYS A 151 -2.51 11.17 19.08
N ARG A 152 -2.26 10.16 18.21
CA ARG A 152 -1.80 8.82 18.61
C ARG A 152 -2.71 8.14 19.61
N THR A 153 -4.00 8.11 19.30
CA THR A 153 -5.06 7.61 20.20
C THR A 153 -5.46 6.17 19.96
N VAL A 154 -5.11 5.59 18.80
CA VAL A 154 -5.55 4.25 18.39
C VAL A 154 -4.49 3.19 18.69
N ILE A 155 -3.31 3.29 18.11
CA ILE A 155 -2.28 2.23 18.12
C ILE A 155 -1.28 2.42 19.26
N GLU A 156 -0.81 3.63 19.45
CA GLU A 156 0.28 3.93 20.38
C GLU A 156 -0.07 3.68 21.87
N PRO A 157 -1.31 3.83 22.34
CA PRO A 157 -1.66 3.46 23.72
C PRO A 157 -1.44 1.97 24.01
N ILE A 158 -1.51 1.09 23.02
CA ILE A 158 -1.29 -0.34 23.17
C ILE A 158 0.20 -0.60 23.44
N ALA A 159 1.10 0.11 22.74
CA ALA A 159 2.54 -0.03 22.92
C ALA A 159 2.99 0.16 24.36
N ASN A 160 2.36 1.09 25.08
CA ASN A 160 2.70 1.40 26.48
C ASN A 160 2.41 0.24 27.46
N ASN A 161 1.58 -0.72 27.06
CA ASN A 161 1.14 -1.85 27.88
C ASN A 161 1.29 -3.20 27.17
N ALA A 162 2.01 -3.25 26.05
CA ALA A 162 2.12 -4.43 25.20
C ALA A 162 2.66 -5.67 25.96
N GLU A 163 3.59 -5.47 26.90
CA GLU A 163 4.14 -6.55 27.72
C GLU A 163 3.10 -7.27 28.60
N SER A 164 1.94 -6.65 28.85
CA SER A 164 0.84 -7.27 29.58
C SER A 164 -0.06 -8.16 28.71
N LEU A 165 0.10 -8.09 27.40
CA LEU A 165 -0.68 -8.85 26.43
C LEU A 165 -0.04 -10.23 26.16
N GLU A 166 -0.85 -11.19 25.77
CA GLU A 166 -0.40 -12.50 25.33
C GLU A 166 0.37 -12.40 24.02
N VAL A 167 1.59 -12.94 23.98
CA VAL A 167 2.41 -12.96 22.77
C VAL A 167 1.83 -13.96 21.76
N ALA A 168 1.54 -13.49 20.58
CA ALA A 168 1.08 -14.29 19.46
C ALA A 168 2.25 -14.91 18.68
N TYR A 169 3.32 -14.15 18.49
CA TYR A 169 4.58 -14.58 17.85
C TYR A 169 5.71 -13.58 18.15
N ASP A 170 6.96 -14.07 18.06
CA ASP A 170 8.18 -13.30 18.35
C ASP A 170 9.35 -14.00 17.63
N PHE A 171 9.82 -13.44 16.47
CA PHE A 171 10.88 -14.06 15.67
C PHE A 171 11.53 -13.09 14.66
N ASP A 172 12.75 -13.44 14.23
CA ASP A 172 13.47 -12.73 13.18
C ASP A 172 12.92 -13.11 11.79
N LEU A 173 12.82 -12.11 10.91
CA LEU A 173 12.40 -12.31 9.53
C LEU A 173 13.55 -12.85 8.68
N MET A 174 13.22 -13.62 7.65
CA MET A 174 14.20 -14.16 6.71
C MET A 174 14.92 -13.05 5.92
N MET A 175 16.07 -13.37 5.36
CA MET A 175 16.87 -12.49 4.50
C MET A 175 17.27 -11.17 5.19
N ASP A 176 17.61 -11.25 6.48
CA ASP A 176 18.04 -10.10 7.30
C ASP A 176 17.06 -8.92 7.29
N SER A 177 15.77 -9.24 7.12
CA SER A 177 14.72 -8.23 7.02
C SER A 177 14.24 -7.69 8.38
N GLY A 178 14.99 -7.92 9.47
CA GLY A 178 14.68 -7.44 10.82
C GLY A 178 13.78 -8.40 11.60
N HIS A 179 12.88 -7.89 12.46
CA HIS A 179 12.18 -8.67 13.49
C HIS A 179 10.69 -8.35 13.54
N VAL A 180 9.88 -9.32 13.95
CA VAL A 180 8.45 -9.11 14.20
C VAL A 180 8.06 -9.67 15.56
N LYS A 181 7.22 -8.92 16.28
CA LYS A 181 6.58 -9.35 17.50
C LYS A 181 5.11 -8.97 17.49
N GLY A 182 4.25 -9.94 17.69
CA GLY A 182 2.79 -9.77 17.68
C GLY A 182 2.18 -10.15 19.02
N TYR A 183 1.13 -9.43 19.41
CA TYR A 183 0.41 -9.65 20.65
C TYR A 183 -1.10 -9.73 20.40
N PHE A 184 -1.80 -10.66 21.02
CA PHE A 184 -3.24 -10.71 20.96
C PHE A 184 -3.86 -9.54 21.72
N VAL A 185 -4.71 -8.78 21.05
CA VAL A 185 -5.44 -7.66 21.64
C VAL A 185 -6.56 -8.20 22.52
N SER A 186 -6.64 -7.72 23.77
CA SER A 186 -7.72 -8.08 24.70
C SER A 186 -9.03 -7.38 24.35
N ASP A 187 -10.17 -7.91 24.82
CA ASP A 187 -11.48 -7.35 24.54
C ASP A 187 -11.60 -5.88 25.01
N SER A 188 -11.03 -5.53 26.17
CA SER A 188 -11.02 -4.15 26.70
C SER A 188 -10.17 -3.19 25.85
N VAL A 189 -9.06 -3.67 25.31
CA VAL A 189 -8.22 -2.87 24.39
C VAL A 189 -8.96 -2.69 23.06
N LEU A 190 -9.67 -3.71 22.58
CA LEU A 190 -10.46 -3.64 21.35
C LEU A 190 -11.60 -2.60 21.45
N GLU A 191 -12.27 -2.49 22.61
CA GLU A 191 -13.28 -1.45 22.88
C GLU A 191 -12.67 -0.04 22.78
N ASN A 192 -11.47 0.16 23.32
CA ASN A 192 -10.77 1.46 23.22
C ASN A 192 -10.37 1.79 21.79
N ILE A 193 -9.86 0.80 21.03
CA ILE A 193 -9.54 0.96 19.60
C ILE A 193 -10.78 1.40 18.83
N ASN A 194 -11.91 0.70 19.00
CA ASN A 194 -13.16 1.03 18.30
C ASN A 194 -13.62 2.46 18.64
N SER A 195 -13.61 2.82 19.94
CA SER A 195 -14.00 4.16 20.36
C SER A 195 -13.11 5.26 19.76
N ALA A 196 -11.80 5.02 19.66
CA ALA A 196 -10.87 5.98 19.05
C ALA A 196 -11.09 6.08 17.52
N LEU A 197 -11.34 4.95 16.84
CA LEU A 197 -11.66 4.95 15.41
C LEU A 197 -12.98 5.65 15.11
N ASP A 198 -14.02 5.48 15.95
CA ASP A 198 -15.29 6.18 15.80
C ASP A 198 -15.13 7.71 15.89
N ILE A 199 -14.23 8.19 16.78
CA ILE A 199 -13.89 9.62 16.87
C ILE A 199 -13.24 10.10 15.57
N LEU A 200 -12.26 9.35 15.06
CA LEU A 200 -11.54 9.71 13.81
C LEU A 200 -12.50 9.69 12.60
N ALA A 201 -13.52 8.84 12.60
CA ALA A 201 -14.52 8.72 11.53
C ALA A 201 -15.63 9.79 11.63
N SER A 202 -15.65 10.63 12.68
CA SER A 202 -16.71 11.62 12.85
C SER A 202 -16.60 12.75 11.81
N LYS A 203 -17.76 13.28 11.38
CA LYS A 203 -17.81 14.41 10.44
C LYS A 203 -17.16 15.66 11.03
N GLU A 204 -17.34 15.84 12.33
CA GLU A 204 -16.82 16.98 13.08
C GLU A 204 -15.28 16.97 13.06
N ALA A 205 -14.66 15.82 13.38
CA ALA A 205 -13.21 15.67 13.35
C ALA A 205 -12.65 15.87 11.93
N MET A 206 -13.34 15.37 10.91
CA MET A 206 -12.96 15.56 9.52
C MET A 206 -13.03 17.01 9.07
N ALA A 207 -14.12 17.72 9.40
CA ALA A 207 -14.29 19.12 9.05
C ALA A 207 -13.26 20.02 9.76
N GLU A 208 -13.00 19.75 11.04
CA GLU A 208 -11.99 20.47 11.82
C GLU A 208 -10.58 20.27 11.24
N LYS A 209 -10.25 19.03 10.87
CA LYS A 209 -8.89 18.66 10.44
C LYS A 209 -8.58 19.12 9.02
N TYR A 210 -9.50 18.93 8.08
CA TYR A 210 -9.23 19.17 6.65
C TYR A 210 -9.87 20.45 6.11
N GLY A 211 -10.78 21.07 6.88
CA GLY A 211 -11.42 22.31 6.47
C GLY A 211 -12.38 22.17 5.29
N VAL A 212 -12.87 20.95 5.03
CA VAL A 212 -13.75 20.62 3.90
C VAL A 212 -15.02 19.92 4.40
N ASP A 213 -16.15 20.21 3.77
CA ASP A 213 -17.40 19.47 3.97
C ASP A 213 -17.44 18.28 3.00
N ALA A 214 -16.85 17.18 3.43
CA ALA A 214 -16.74 15.95 2.65
C ALA A 214 -17.16 14.73 3.47
N ALA A 215 -17.49 13.64 2.79
CA ALA A 215 -17.74 12.37 3.44
C ALA A 215 -16.48 11.87 4.20
N PRO A 216 -16.66 11.31 5.42
CA PRO A 216 -15.53 10.85 6.21
C PRO A 216 -14.64 9.86 5.46
N LEU A 217 -13.34 9.99 5.65
CA LEU A 217 -12.31 9.05 5.21
C LEU A 217 -11.57 8.55 6.44
N LEU A 218 -11.88 7.33 6.89
CA LEU A 218 -11.24 6.74 8.05
C LEU A 218 -9.95 6.01 7.66
N PHE A 219 -10.00 5.24 6.56
CA PHE A 219 -8.90 4.41 6.11
C PHE A 219 -8.49 4.74 4.67
N ALA A 220 -7.22 5.04 4.47
CA ALA A 220 -6.60 5.20 3.16
C ALA A 220 -5.69 3.99 2.88
N VAL A 221 -5.81 3.38 1.70
CA VAL A 221 -4.97 2.21 1.35
C VAL A 221 -3.55 2.69 1.07
N GLY A 222 -2.63 2.42 1.97
CA GLY A 222 -1.22 2.83 1.85
C GLY A 222 -0.41 1.92 0.95
N ASP A 223 -0.65 0.60 1.00
CA ASP A 223 -0.01 -0.40 0.14
C ASP A 223 -0.99 -1.54 -0.14
N GLY A 224 -0.82 -2.24 -1.26
CA GLY A 224 -1.71 -3.33 -1.66
C GLY A 224 -3.05 -2.87 -2.27
N ASN A 225 -3.12 -1.68 -2.91
CA ASN A 225 -4.34 -1.16 -3.55
C ASN A 225 -4.98 -2.19 -4.49
N HIS A 226 -4.20 -2.86 -5.36
CA HIS A 226 -4.72 -3.87 -6.28
C HIS A 226 -5.20 -5.14 -5.55
N SER A 227 -4.58 -5.49 -4.42
CA SER A 227 -4.99 -6.66 -3.62
C SER A 227 -6.32 -6.43 -2.92
N LEU A 228 -6.54 -5.26 -2.32
CA LEU A 228 -7.82 -4.93 -1.72
C LEU A 228 -8.93 -4.78 -2.77
N ALA A 229 -8.62 -4.16 -3.91
CA ALA A 229 -9.56 -4.07 -5.04
C ALA A 229 -9.94 -5.46 -5.58
N SER A 230 -8.99 -6.41 -5.63
CA SER A 230 -9.27 -7.79 -6.05
C SER A 230 -10.11 -8.54 -5.03
N ALA A 231 -9.92 -8.29 -3.72
CA ALA A 231 -10.79 -8.83 -2.68
C ALA A 231 -12.24 -8.32 -2.83
N LYS A 232 -12.41 -7.01 -3.07
CA LYS A 232 -13.72 -6.39 -3.34
C LYS A 232 -14.37 -6.96 -4.61
N ALA A 233 -13.61 -7.11 -5.69
CA ALA A 233 -14.13 -7.68 -6.94
C ALA A 233 -14.62 -9.11 -6.74
N LEU A 234 -13.84 -9.97 -6.05
CA LEU A 234 -14.28 -11.33 -5.71
C LEU A 234 -15.54 -11.33 -4.84
N TYR A 235 -15.58 -10.48 -3.82
CA TYR A 235 -16.77 -10.38 -2.97
C TYR A 235 -18.01 -9.96 -3.77
N ASN A 236 -17.89 -9.02 -4.70
CA ASN A 236 -18.97 -8.63 -5.59
C ASN A 236 -19.43 -9.79 -6.49
N GLU A 237 -18.48 -10.59 -7.07
CA GLU A 237 -18.83 -11.81 -7.82
C GLU A 237 -19.62 -12.82 -6.96
N ILE A 238 -19.25 -12.99 -5.70
CA ILE A 238 -19.94 -13.85 -4.75
C ILE A 238 -21.34 -13.28 -4.48
N LYS A 239 -21.44 -11.99 -4.20
CA LYS A 239 -22.69 -11.28 -3.91
C LYS A 239 -23.71 -11.39 -5.05
N GLU A 240 -23.24 -11.28 -6.31
CA GLU A 240 -24.05 -11.50 -7.50
C GLU A 240 -24.60 -12.94 -7.59
N LYS A 241 -23.80 -13.94 -7.16
CA LYS A 241 -24.19 -15.36 -7.24
C LYS A 241 -25.15 -15.80 -6.14
N ILE A 242 -24.93 -15.35 -4.89
CA ILE A 242 -25.68 -15.85 -3.72
C ILE A 242 -26.73 -14.86 -3.20
N GLY A 243 -26.78 -13.63 -3.72
CA GLY A 243 -27.67 -12.55 -3.30
C GLY A 243 -27.12 -11.76 -2.11
N ASN A 244 -27.65 -10.53 -1.93
CA ASN A 244 -27.17 -9.58 -0.94
C ASN A 244 -27.23 -10.14 0.49
N ASP A 245 -28.37 -10.67 0.93
CA ASP A 245 -28.56 -11.12 2.32
C ASP A 245 -27.60 -12.25 2.71
N ALA A 246 -27.36 -13.21 1.82
CA ALA A 246 -26.41 -14.28 2.06
C ALA A 246 -24.97 -13.78 2.05
N ALA A 247 -24.65 -12.83 1.17
CA ALA A 247 -23.30 -12.26 1.06
C ALA A 247 -22.91 -11.46 2.31
N MET A 248 -23.85 -10.83 3.00
CA MET A 248 -23.58 -10.08 4.24
C MET A 248 -22.96 -10.94 5.35
N ASN A 249 -23.22 -12.25 5.35
CA ASN A 249 -22.66 -13.20 6.31
C ASN A 249 -21.50 -14.01 5.73
N HIS A 250 -21.10 -13.77 4.47
CA HIS A 250 -20.04 -14.53 3.82
C HIS A 250 -18.66 -14.05 4.29
N PRO A 251 -17.71 -14.93 4.63
CA PRO A 251 -16.39 -14.52 5.13
C PRO A 251 -15.59 -13.66 4.14
N ALA A 252 -15.79 -13.80 2.83
CA ALA A 252 -15.16 -12.95 1.82
C ALA A 252 -15.62 -11.48 1.84
N ARG A 253 -16.66 -11.11 2.64
CA ARG A 253 -17.04 -9.72 2.90
C ARG A 253 -15.93 -8.92 3.54
N TYR A 254 -15.06 -9.59 4.28
CA TYR A 254 -13.97 -8.94 5.00
C TYR A 254 -12.63 -9.19 4.31
N ALA A 255 -11.68 -8.27 4.47
CA ALA A 255 -10.31 -8.42 4.00
C ALA A 255 -9.33 -8.19 5.15
N LEU A 256 -8.37 -9.10 5.31
CA LEU A 256 -7.32 -9.01 6.31
C LEU A 256 -6.28 -7.97 5.89
N CYS A 257 -5.92 -7.06 6.79
CA CYS A 257 -4.95 -5.99 6.54
C CYS A 257 -4.16 -5.62 7.79
N GLU A 258 -3.09 -4.86 7.61
CA GLU A 258 -2.39 -4.14 8.68
C GLU A 258 -2.84 -2.68 8.68
N ILE A 259 -3.32 -2.20 9.82
CA ILE A 259 -3.66 -0.80 10.06
C ILE A 259 -2.44 -0.13 10.67
N VAL A 260 -1.98 0.97 10.09
CA VAL A 260 -0.81 1.73 10.55
C VAL A 260 -1.19 3.20 10.70
N ASN A 261 -0.67 3.85 11.75
CA ASN A 261 -0.81 5.29 11.86
C ASN A 261 0.10 5.98 10.85
N LEU A 262 -0.47 6.86 10.03
CA LEU A 262 0.26 7.70 9.08
C LEU A 262 1.43 8.45 9.75
N HIS A 263 1.27 8.82 11.02
CA HIS A 263 2.26 9.55 11.82
C HIS A 263 3.27 8.65 12.55
N ASP A 264 3.29 7.34 12.28
CA ASP A 264 4.34 6.46 12.79
C ASP A 264 5.71 6.95 12.30
N THR A 265 6.70 6.98 13.21
CA THR A 265 8.03 7.52 12.92
C THR A 265 8.87 6.60 12.04
N ALA A 266 8.50 5.34 11.92
CA ALA A 266 9.15 4.37 11.04
C ALA A 266 8.55 4.35 9.63
N LEU A 267 7.53 5.16 9.36
CA LEU A 267 6.89 5.28 8.07
C LEU A 267 7.42 6.51 7.33
N ASP A 268 8.28 6.34 6.36
CA ASP A 268 8.79 7.43 5.53
C ASP A 268 8.13 7.44 4.16
N PHE A 269 7.92 8.63 3.62
CA PHE A 269 7.43 8.86 2.28
C PHE A 269 8.55 9.42 1.42
N GLU A 270 9.12 8.59 0.56
CA GLU A 270 10.14 9.01 -0.38
C GLU A 270 9.49 9.45 -1.69
N PRO A 271 9.74 10.69 -2.17
CA PRO A 271 9.19 11.15 -3.42
C PRO A 271 9.71 10.31 -4.59
N ILE A 272 8.85 10.07 -5.56
CA ILE A 272 9.22 9.45 -6.83
C ILE A 272 9.23 10.54 -7.88
N TYR A 273 10.41 10.88 -8.37
CA TYR A 273 10.62 11.91 -9.39
C TYR A 273 10.30 11.40 -10.80
N ARG A 274 10.43 12.26 -11.80
CA ARG A 274 10.21 11.90 -13.20
C ARG A 274 11.47 12.17 -14.00
N ALA A 275 11.86 11.21 -14.83
CA ALA A 275 12.81 11.41 -15.93
C ALA A 275 12.05 11.23 -17.24
N VAL A 276 12.23 12.16 -18.17
CA VAL A 276 11.59 12.16 -19.49
C VAL A 276 12.66 12.06 -20.55
N PHE A 277 12.64 10.98 -21.28
CA PHE A 277 13.62 10.68 -22.34
C PHE A 277 13.04 10.98 -23.73
N GLY A 278 13.91 11.24 -24.70
CA GLY A 278 13.51 11.44 -26.08
C GLY A 278 12.91 12.82 -26.37
N VAL A 279 13.24 13.84 -25.55
CA VAL A 279 12.67 15.18 -25.67
C VAL A 279 13.73 16.25 -25.94
N ASP A 280 13.40 17.26 -26.74
CA ASP A 280 14.22 18.49 -26.76
C ASP A 280 14.03 19.24 -25.44
N GLN A 281 15.11 19.43 -24.72
CA GLN A 281 15.11 19.94 -23.35
C GLN A 281 14.51 21.34 -23.22
N LYS A 282 14.82 22.22 -24.17
CA LYS A 282 14.34 23.63 -24.18
C LYS A 282 12.88 23.72 -24.57
N SER A 283 12.47 22.95 -25.57
CA SER A 283 11.07 22.86 -25.99
C SER A 283 10.22 22.31 -24.86
N PHE A 284 10.63 21.21 -24.23
CA PHE A 284 9.94 20.62 -23.09
C PHE A 284 9.73 21.63 -21.94
N LEU A 285 10.78 22.37 -21.59
CA LEU A 285 10.69 23.41 -20.53
C LEU A 285 9.71 24.52 -20.93
N SER A 286 9.73 24.96 -22.20
CA SER A 286 8.80 25.98 -22.72
C SER A 286 7.35 25.49 -22.65
N ASP A 287 7.09 24.25 -23.07
CA ASP A 287 5.76 23.63 -23.03
C ASP A 287 5.24 23.44 -21.61
N PHE A 288 6.11 23.03 -20.69
CA PHE A 288 5.76 22.93 -19.27
C PHE A 288 5.38 24.29 -18.68
N LYS A 289 6.16 25.35 -18.96
CA LYS A 289 5.84 26.71 -18.53
C LYS A 289 4.52 27.20 -19.12
N ALA A 290 4.29 26.96 -20.40
CA ALA A 290 3.04 27.33 -21.05
C ALA A 290 1.84 26.58 -20.45
N TYR A 291 1.97 25.31 -20.15
CA TYR A 291 0.96 24.54 -19.43
C TYR A 291 0.67 25.16 -18.06
N CYS A 292 1.70 25.40 -17.24
CA CYS A 292 1.55 25.95 -15.89
C CYS A 292 0.89 27.34 -15.89
N ALA A 293 1.20 28.19 -16.87
CA ALA A 293 0.62 29.54 -17.00
C ALA A 293 -0.89 29.53 -17.30
N ASN A 294 -1.41 28.44 -17.83
CA ASN A 294 -2.82 28.27 -18.16
C ASN A 294 -3.67 27.65 -17.03
N LEU A 295 -3.05 27.15 -15.97
CA LEU A 295 -3.77 26.58 -14.83
C LEU A 295 -4.58 27.66 -14.08
N ARG A 296 -5.74 27.27 -13.54
CA ARG A 296 -6.68 28.15 -12.84
C ARG A 296 -7.24 27.50 -11.57
N GLY A 297 -6.47 26.62 -10.96
CA GLY A 297 -6.83 25.95 -9.71
C GLY A 297 -6.72 26.89 -8.49
N ASN A 298 -7.06 26.33 -7.34
CA ASN A 298 -7.08 27.01 -6.04
C ASN A 298 -6.21 26.30 -4.97
N ALA A 299 -5.41 25.31 -5.37
CA ALA A 299 -4.44 24.73 -4.48
C ALA A 299 -3.27 25.70 -4.20
N ASP A 300 -2.50 25.42 -3.14
CA ASP A 300 -1.35 26.25 -2.75
C ASP A 300 -0.28 26.29 -3.86
N GLU A 301 0.46 27.41 -3.94
CA GLU A 301 1.57 27.60 -4.88
C GLU A 301 2.54 26.42 -4.85
N GLN A 302 2.91 25.93 -6.03
CA GLN A 302 3.84 24.81 -6.19
C GLN A 302 5.10 25.22 -6.94
N LYS A 303 6.19 24.49 -6.71
CA LYS A 303 7.46 24.65 -7.41
C LYS A 303 7.94 23.32 -7.95
N VAL A 304 8.39 23.35 -9.21
CA VAL A 304 8.99 22.19 -9.89
C VAL A 304 10.34 22.62 -10.44
N ASN A 305 11.40 21.92 -10.08
CA ASN A 305 12.73 22.17 -10.60
C ASN A 305 12.96 21.25 -11.80
N ILE A 306 13.13 21.84 -12.98
CA ILE A 306 13.43 21.14 -14.23
C ILE A 306 14.95 21.12 -14.41
N VAL A 307 15.51 19.90 -14.47
CA VAL A 307 16.96 19.67 -14.59
C VAL A 307 17.24 19.06 -15.96
N PHE A 308 18.25 19.58 -16.65
CA PHE A 308 18.71 19.07 -17.95
C PHE A 308 20.15 19.46 -18.20
N SER A 309 20.95 18.54 -18.74
CA SER A 309 22.40 18.73 -18.93
C SER A 309 23.06 19.19 -17.60
N ASP A 310 23.71 20.34 -17.59
CA ASP A 310 24.29 20.96 -16.38
C ASP A 310 23.49 22.20 -15.91
N GLU A 311 22.25 22.35 -16.41
CA GLU A 311 21.35 23.48 -16.09
C GLU A 311 20.16 23.01 -15.30
N SER A 312 19.58 23.91 -14.53
CA SER A 312 18.29 23.71 -13.87
C SER A 312 17.47 24.99 -13.82
N GLU A 313 16.17 24.85 -13.91
CA GLU A 313 15.25 25.98 -13.78
C GLU A 313 14.04 25.63 -12.92
N THR A 314 13.77 26.46 -11.91
CA THR A 314 12.58 26.31 -11.08
C THR A 314 11.39 27.02 -11.71
N VAL A 315 10.35 26.24 -12.01
CA VAL A 315 9.06 26.76 -12.49
C VAL A 315 8.11 26.90 -11.33
N THR A 316 7.63 28.11 -11.08
CA THR A 316 6.61 28.40 -10.07
C THR A 316 5.21 28.30 -10.69
N ILE A 317 4.30 27.64 -9.99
CA ILE A 317 2.93 27.36 -10.41
C ILE A 317 1.97 28.03 -9.41
N PRO A 318 1.47 29.25 -9.71
CA PRO A 318 0.71 30.03 -8.74
C PRO A 318 -0.74 29.56 -8.55
N HIS A 319 -1.31 28.84 -9.51
CA HIS A 319 -2.70 28.40 -9.52
C HIS A 319 -2.84 26.92 -9.91
N PRO A 320 -2.21 25.99 -9.16
CA PRO A 320 -2.29 24.57 -9.51
C PRO A 320 -3.70 24.02 -9.30
N GLU A 321 -4.09 23.05 -10.13
CA GLU A 321 -5.38 22.35 -10.03
C GLU A 321 -5.30 21.10 -9.15
N SER A 322 -4.10 20.57 -8.94
CA SER A 322 -3.83 19.42 -8.06
C SER A 322 -3.27 19.89 -6.73
N GLN A 323 -3.63 19.20 -5.64
CA GLN A 323 -3.11 19.51 -4.29
C GLN A 323 -1.58 19.32 -4.20
N LEU A 324 -1.01 18.44 -5.00
CA LEU A 324 0.43 18.10 -4.98
C LEU A 324 1.12 18.48 -6.30
N ALA A 325 2.37 18.94 -6.21
CA ALA A 325 3.21 19.25 -7.37
C ALA A 325 3.38 18.03 -8.31
N VAL A 326 3.52 16.83 -7.75
CA VAL A 326 3.56 15.59 -8.52
C VAL A 326 2.29 15.40 -9.38
N GLY A 327 1.13 15.87 -8.91
CA GLY A 327 -0.13 15.83 -9.67
C GLY A 327 -0.10 16.76 -10.87
N THR A 328 0.34 17.99 -10.67
CA THR A 328 0.52 18.96 -11.75
C THR A 328 1.50 18.45 -12.81
N VAL A 329 2.64 17.89 -12.36
CA VAL A 329 3.64 17.27 -13.24
C VAL A 329 3.03 16.09 -14.01
N GLN A 330 2.32 15.18 -13.34
CA GLN A 330 1.75 14.00 -13.97
C GLN A 330 0.67 14.36 -15.00
N ASN A 331 -0.20 15.33 -14.68
CA ASN A 331 -1.23 15.82 -15.62
C ASN A 331 -0.61 16.41 -16.87
N PHE A 332 0.46 17.20 -16.72
CA PHE A 332 1.22 17.69 -17.87
C PHE A 332 1.79 16.54 -18.72
N LEU A 333 2.48 15.60 -18.08
CA LEU A 333 3.11 14.47 -18.77
C LEU A 333 2.10 13.58 -19.49
N ASP A 334 0.92 13.36 -18.91
CA ASP A 334 -0.17 12.59 -19.52
C ASP A 334 -0.78 13.27 -20.77
N ILE A 335 -0.67 14.59 -20.85
CA ILE A 335 -1.04 15.37 -22.06
C ILE A 335 0.13 15.36 -23.05
N TYR A 336 1.33 15.66 -22.58
CA TYR A 336 2.54 15.80 -23.39
C TYR A 336 2.86 14.52 -24.17
N THR A 337 2.83 13.36 -23.53
CA THR A 337 3.13 12.07 -24.18
C THR A 337 2.12 11.65 -25.25
N LYS A 338 0.89 12.19 -25.23
CA LYS A 338 -0.10 11.95 -26.30
C LYS A 338 0.26 12.68 -27.60
N THR A 339 0.92 13.81 -27.47
CA THR A 339 1.34 14.63 -28.62
C THR A 339 2.80 14.39 -29.01
N HIS A 340 3.58 13.79 -28.15
CA HIS A 340 5.00 13.46 -28.35
C HIS A 340 5.22 11.95 -28.05
N PRO A 341 4.88 11.08 -29.01
CA PRO A 341 4.96 9.62 -28.82
C PRO A 341 6.39 9.09 -28.63
N GLU A 342 7.41 9.89 -28.98
CA GLU A 342 8.82 9.61 -28.73
C GLU A 342 9.21 9.81 -27.27
N ALA A 343 8.44 10.59 -26.51
CA ALA A 343 8.71 10.88 -25.11
C ALA A 343 8.39 9.67 -24.23
N VAL A 344 9.39 9.19 -23.49
CA VAL A 344 9.26 8.10 -22.53
C VAL A 344 9.43 8.64 -21.11
N VAL A 345 8.44 8.42 -20.27
CA VAL A 345 8.46 8.84 -18.86
C VAL A 345 8.86 7.67 -17.98
N ASP A 346 9.89 7.85 -17.14
CA ASP A 346 10.29 6.92 -16.11
C ASP A 346 10.15 7.53 -14.72
N TYR A 347 9.98 6.67 -13.72
CA TYR A 347 9.67 7.00 -12.32
C TYR A 347 10.86 6.67 -11.45
N ILE A 348 11.54 7.70 -10.96
CA ILE A 348 12.89 7.58 -10.41
C ILE A 348 12.88 7.80 -8.89
N HIS A 349 13.47 6.85 -8.16
CA HIS A 349 13.78 7.00 -6.75
C HIS A 349 15.10 7.75 -6.56
N GLY A 350 15.06 8.80 -5.76
CA GLY A 350 16.23 9.60 -5.40
C GLY A 350 16.51 10.76 -6.35
N GLU A 351 16.79 11.91 -5.75
CA GLU A 351 17.08 13.17 -6.44
C GLU A 351 18.37 13.07 -7.26
N ASP A 352 19.45 12.56 -6.63
CA ASP A 352 20.78 12.41 -7.29
C ASP A 352 20.69 11.53 -8.54
N THR A 353 19.90 10.45 -8.47
CA THR A 353 19.68 9.56 -9.62
C THR A 353 18.98 10.31 -10.75
N THR A 354 17.94 11.08 -10.42
CA THR A 354 17.19 11.87 -11.41
C THR A 354 18.08 12.92 -12.07
N ILE A 355 18.89 13.64 -11.27
CA ILE A 355 19.88 14.61 -11.76
C ILE A 355 20.91 13.93 -12.68
N SER A 356 21.39 12.75 -12.27
CA SER A 356 22.37 11.99 -13.08
C SER A 356 21.80 11.58 -14.44
N LEU A 357 20.55 11.12 -14.49
CA LEU A 357 19.87 10.75 -15.72
C LEU A 357 19.62 11.97 -16.62
N ALA A 358 19.28 13.11 -16.04
CA ALA A 358 19.01 14.36 -16.76
C ALA A 358 20.25 14.96 -17.45
N LYS A 359 21.45 14.50 -17.13
CA LYS A 359 22.69 14.86 -17.85
C LYS A 359 22.76 14.23 -19.25
N GLY A 360 21.95 13.22 -19.51
CA GLY A 360 21.86 12.60 -20.83
C GLY A 360 21.30 13.55 -21.89
N GLU A 361 21.77 13.39 -23.14
CA GLU A 361 21.17 14.09 -24.27
C GLU A 361 19.68 13.73 -24.39
N ASN A 362 18.84 14.72 -24.73
CA ASN A 362 17.39 14.54 -24.90
C ASN A 362 16.67 13.98 -23.65
N THR A 363 17.20 14.27 -22.45
CA THR A 363 16.61 13.84 -21.19
C THR A 363 16.36 15.04 -20.28
N VAL A 364 15.21 15.04 -19.60
CA VAL A 364 14.83 16.05 -18.60
C VAL A 364 14.45 15.36 -17.31
N GLY A 365 14.98 15.86 -16.19
CA GLY A 365 14.55 15.50 -14.84
C GLY A 365 13.56 16.51 -14.27
N MET A 366 12.52 16.03 -13.58
CA MET A 366 11.54 16.88 -12.89
C MET A 366 11.56 16.56 -11.41
N LEU A 367 12.06 17.51 -10.62
CA LEU A 367 12.17 17.42 -9.17
C LEU A 367 11.13 18.34 -8.52
N PHE A 368 10.53 17.90 -7.45
CA PHE A 368 9.51 18.65 -6.70
C PHE A 368 9.53 18.23 -5.24
N GLU A 369 8.93 19.03 -4.40
CA GLU A 369 8.81 18.74 -2.98
C GLU A 369 8.02 17.43 -2.78
N GLY A 370 8.53 16.55 -1.93
CA GLY A 370 7.86 15.32 -1.53
C GLY A 370 6.56 15.62 -0.77
N MET A 371 5.60 14.72 -0.89
CA MET A 371 4.34 14.83 -0.16
C MET A 371 4.59 14.70 1.35
N SER A 372 4.17 15.68 2.14
CA SER A 372 4.10 15.54 3.59
C SER A 372 2.97 14.56 3.99
N LYS A 373 3.12 13.92 5.15
CA LYS A 373 2.12 12.96 5.65
C LYS A 373 0.72 13.59 5.75
N ASP A 374 0.62 14.82 6.24
CA ASP A 374 -0.65 15.54 6.42
C ASP A 374 -1.42 15.77 5.10
N MET A 375 -0.71 15.76 3.97
CA MET A 375 -1.31 15.96 2.66
C MET A 375 -1.97 14.71 2.07
N LEU A 376 -1.67 13.50 2.58
CA LEU A 376 -2.18 12.26 2.00
C LEU A 376 -3.72 12.22 2.01
N PHE A 377 -4.32 12.30 3.19
CA PHE A 377 -5.78 12.24 3.34
C PHE A 377 -6.46 13.43 2.67
N LYS A 378 -5.92 14.64 2.86
CA LYS A 378 -6.42 15.86 2.21
C LYS A 378 -6.46 15.71 0.69
N THR A 379 -5.39 15.17 0.08
CA THR A 379 -5.34 14.96 -1.38
C THR A 379 -6.36 13.91 -1.83
N VAL A 380 -6.49 12.79 -1.11
CA VAL A 380 -7.49 11.76 -1.44
C VAL A 380 -8.92 12.33 -1.36
N ILE A 381 -9.19 13.19 -0.38
CA ILE A 381 -10.50 13.85 -0.22
C ILE A 381 -10.76 14.87 -1.35
N CYS A 382 -9.79 15.74 -1.64
CA CYS A 382 -9.97 16.86 -2.58
C CYS A 382 -9.81 16.44 -4.06
N ASP A 383 -8.79 15.63 -4.36
CA ASP A 383 -8.44 15.24 -5.75
C ASP A 383 -9.03 13.85 -6.11
N GLY A 384 -9.60 13.14 -5.12
CA GLY A 384 -10.22 11.83 -5.26
C GLY A 384 -9.24 10.65 -5.28
N ALA A 385 -7.96 10.89 -5.57
CA ALA A 385 -6.85 9.93 -5.46
C ALA A 385 -5.52 10.67 -5.62
N LEU A 386 -4.44 10.08 -5.13
CA LEU A 386 -3.08 10.54 -5.41
C LEU A 386 -2.73 10.24 -6.88
N PRO A 387 -1.88 11.04 -7.48
CA PRO A 387 -1.26 10.70 -8.76
C PRO A 387 -0.48 9.39 -8.66
N ARG A 388 -0.42 8.65 -9.77
CA ARG A 388 0.35 7.39 -9.79
C ARG A 388 1.82 7.63 -9.42
N LYS A 389 2.38 6.73 -8.62
CA LYS A 389 3.79 6.80 -8.23
C LYS A 389 4.13 8.16 -7.58
N THR A 390 3.32 8.60 -6.62
CA THR A 390 3.57 9.83 -5.85
C THR A 390 4.74 9.65 -4.89
N PHE A 391 4.77 8.53 -4.17
CA PHE A 391 5.80 8.21 -3.19
C PHE A 391 6.00 6.69 -3.07
N SER A 392 7.08 6.30 -2.41
CA SER A 392 7.32 4.96 -1.92
C SER A 392 7.32 4.96 -0.39
N MET A 393 6.75 3.92 0.21
CA MET A 393 6.80 3.69 1.66
C MET A 393 7.85 2.61 1.96
N GLY A 394 9.03 3.02 2.41
CA GLY A 394 10.13 2.14 2.80
C GLY A 394 10.69 1.26 1.69
N HIS A 395 11.74 0.53 2.02
CA HIS A 395 12.40 -0.41 1.11
C HIS A 395 11.66 -1.75 1.03
N ALA A 396 11.98 -2.57 0.03
CA ALA A 396 11.35 -3.88 -0.17
C ALA A 396 11.48 -4.80 1.07
N ALA A 397 12.63 -4.76 1.77
CA ALA A 397 12.85 -5.54 3.00
C ALA A 397 11.95 -5.09 4.17
N ASP A 398 11.45 -3.84 4.18
CA ASP A 398 10.64 -3.26 5.24
C ASP A 398 9.13 -3.37 4.96
N LYS A 399 8.76 -3.94 3.82
CA LYS A 399 7.37 -4.21 3.44
C LYS A 399 6.73 -5.28 4.33
N ARG A 400 5.44 -5.48 4.14
CA ARG A 400 4.68 -6.49 4.87
C ARG A 400 5.17 -7.90 4.55
N PHE A 401 5.33 -8.72 5.61
CA PHE A 401 5.55 -10.15 5.53
C PHE A 401 4.24 -10.88 5.83
N TYR A 402 4.01 -12.00 5.15
CA TYR A 402 2.85 -12.84 5.40
C TYR A 402 3.06 -13.67 6.66
N ILE A 403 2.23 -13.49 7.67
CA ILE A 403 2.30 -14.21 8.93
C ILE A 403 0.91 -14.79 9.27
N GLU A 404 -0.06 -13.91 9.42
CA GLU A 404 -1.44 -14.24 9.77
C GLU A 404 -2.22 -14.70 8.55
N CYS A 405 -3.16 -15.61 8.81
CA CYS A 405 -4.07 -16.12 7.79
C CYS A 405 -5.53 -15.99 8.28
N ARG A 406 -6.45 -15.87 7.35
CA ARG A 406 -7.89 -15.87 7.63
C ARG A 406 -8.64 -16.70 6.59
N LYS A 407 -9.64 -17.47 7.03
CA LYS A 407 -10.56 -18.16 6.09
C LYS A 407 -11.40 -17.12 5.33
N ILE A 408 -11.58 -17.36 4.05
CA ILE A 408 -12.43 -16.56 3.16
C ILE A 408 -13.57 -17.38 2.53
N ARG A 409 -13.64 -18.68 2.94
CA ARG A 409 -14.68 -19.64 2.58
C ARG A 409 -15.14 -20.43 3.80
#